data_551dc529a4729899bc3c0b310d725de4
#
_entry.id   551dc529a4729899bc3c0b310d725de4
#
_cell.length_a   1.000
_cell.length_b   1.000
_cell.length_c   1.000
_cell.angle_alpha   90.00
_cell.angle_beta   90.00
_cell.angle_gamma   90.00
#
_symmetry.space_group_name_H-M   'P 1'
#
loop_
_entity.id
_entity.type
_entity.pdbx_description
1 polymer ?
#
loop_
_entity_poly.entity_id
_entity_poly.type
_entity_poly.pdbx_seq_one_letter_code
_entity_poly.pdbx_strand_id
1 'polypeptide(L)'
;MRLANWTNEQLLAAAADVEYTDLSGYSKVLLTENEVVSLVHGNVNKSVATDIVKLIEQLLTDTTPTPVNRQSIVKLENGKRFVTSAASDHNDSAAAYYIQLGERDIDIRAQSFLLARIIESPFFHELRTVKQLGYSVQSFALPLDNVPGMAFSIQSPTAAPEEIIAAVDEFLASFNKQLDSMDAAEFASVKAGLLNQINRNDQRLADRSNRYWTEIDTMQYEFDTRKKISEAIENTSLESVQLLMDRLATDTNSGRVIAYVAGAALESEAKAPQGLVFDDVDTFKKQQQHFPPR
;
A
#
# COMPACT_ATOMS: atom_id res chain seq x y z
N MET A 1 -0.49 1.33 -8.75
CA MET A 1 0.96 1.07 -8.61
C MET A 1 1.36 -0.36 -8.99
N ARG A 2 0.51 -1.36 -8.81
CA ARG A 2 0.71 -2.68 -9.42
C ARG A 2 0.41 -2.62 -10.91
N LEU A 3 1.22 -3.31 -11.75
CA LEU A 3 1.10 -3.21 -13.20
C LEU A 3 -0.25 -3.74 -13.71
N ALA A 4 -0.65 -4.93 -13.29
CA ALA A 4 -1.89 -5.57 -13.71
C ALA A 4 -3.01 -5.34 -12.66
N ASN A 5 -3.55 -4.15 -12.60
CA ASN A 5 -4.69 -3.83 -11.73
C ASN A 5 -5.64 -2.92 -12.51
N TRP A 6 -6.87 -3.36 -12.71
CA TRP A 6 -7.89 -2.61 -13.44
C TRP A 6 -8.58 -1.60 -12.53
N THR A 7 -9.04 -0.50 -13.11
CA THR A 7 -9.89 0.48 -12.40
C THR A 7 -11.31 -0.06 -12.26
N ASN A 8 -12.10 0.53 -11.37
CA ASN A 8 -13.51 0.15 -11.22
C ASN A 8 -14.31 0.44 -12.51
N GLU A 9 -13.98 1.50 -13.23
CA GLU A 9 -14.62 1.86 -14.50
C GLU A 9 -14.32 0.80 -15.57
N GLN A 10 -13.08 0.32 -15.65
CA GLN A 10 -12.70 -0.75 -16.58
C GLN A 10 -13.42 -2.06 -16.24
N LEU A 11 -13.50 -2.40 -14.94
CA LEU A 11 -14.24 -3.59 -14.49
C LEU A 11 -15.73 -3.47 -14.77
N LEU A 12 -16.33 -2.30 -14.53
CA LEU A 12 -17.74 -2.05 -14.80
C LEU A 12 -18.05 -2.13 -16.30
N ALA A 13 -17.21 -1.52 -17.14
CA ALA A 13 -17.36 -1.59 -18.59
C ALA A 13 -17.26 -3.03 -19.09
N ALA A 14 -16.27 -3.78 -18.63
CA ALA A 14 -16.11 -5.20 -19.00
C ALA A 14 -17.29 -6.05 -18.50
N ALA A 15 -17.80 -5.80 -17.29
CA ALA A 15 -18.90 -6.56 -16.70
C ALA A 15 -20.23 -6.36 -17.45
N ALA A 16 -20.41 -5.22 -18.13
CA ALA A 16 -21.63 -4.94 -18.91
C ALA A 16 -21.81 -5.90 -20.13
N ASP A 17 -20.71 -6.42 -20.66
CA ASP A 17 -20.69 -7.28 -21.84
C ASP A 17 -20.59 -8.78 -21.48
N VAL A 18 -20.49 -9.15 -20.19
CA VAL A 18 -20.36 -10.54 -19.76
C VAL A 18 -21.70 -11.27 -19.77
N GLU A 19 -21.78 -12.35 -20.53
CA GLU A 19 -22.94 -13.23 -20.58
C GLU A 19 -22.72 -14.53 -19.78
N TYR A 20 -23.80 -15.25 -19.50
CA TYR A 20 -23.74 -16.55 -18.80
C TYR A 20 -22.85 -17.58 -19.53
N THR A 21 -22.84 -17.54 -20.86
CA THR A 21 -22.00 -18.40 -21.69
C THR A 21 -20.52 -18.17 -21.48
N ASP A 22 -20.11 -16.91 -21.24
CA ASP A 22 -18.72 -16.53 -20.95
C ASP A 22 -18.28 -17.08 -19.59
N LEU A 23 -19.13 -16.94 -18.56
CA LEU A 23 -18.89 -17.53 -17.25
C LEU A 23 -18.76 -19.05 -17.31
N SER A 24 -19.63 -19.72 -18.06
CA SER A 24 -19.58 -21.17 -18.25
C SER A 24 -18.33 -21.61 -18.99
N GLY A 25 -17.88 -20.86 -19.99
CA GLY A 25 -16.62 -21.08 -20.69
C GLY A 25 -15.42 -20.88 -19.78
N TYR A 26 -15.38 -19.75 -19.09
CA TYR A 26 -14.28 -19.42 -18.18
C TYR A 26 -14.13 -20.40 -17.03
N SER A 27 -15.25 -20.92 -16.46
CA SER A 27 -15.18 -21.90 -15.37
C SER A 27 -14.46 -23.18 -15.77
N LYS A 28 -14.52 -23.58 -17.04
CA LYS A 28 -13.79 -24.73 -17.56
C LYS A 28 -12.28 -24.44 -17.65
N VAL A 29 -11.92 -23.26 -18.19
CA VAL A 29 -10.52 -22.84 -18.27
C VAL A 29 -9.91 -22.68 -16.88
N LEU A 30 -10.64 -22.09 -15.94
CA LEU A 30 -10.20 -21.94 -14.54
C LEU A 30 -9.84 -23.26 -13.87
N LEU A 31 -10.49 -24.35 -14.26
CA LEU A 31 -10.24 -25.68 -13.70
C LEU A 31 -9.17 -26.48 -14.48
N THR A 32 -8.79 -26.04 -15.68
CA THR A 32 -7.82 -26.75 -16.53
C THR A 32 -6.45 -26.07 -16.62
N GLU A 33 -6.37 -24.76 -16.32
CA GLU A 33 -5.15 -23.96 -16.37
C GLU A 33 -4.92 -23.29 -15.02
N ASN A 34 -4.25 -23.95 -14.08
CA ASN A 34 -4.04 -23.38 -12.76
C ASN A 34 -2.75 -23.88 -12.10
N GLU A 35 -2.31 -23.13 -11.11
CA GLU A 35 -1.31 -23.55 -10.13
C GLU A 35 -2.01 -23.61 -8.76
N VAL A 36 -1.87 -24.74 -8.07
CA VAL A 36 -2.49 -24.95 -6.76
C VAL A 36 -1.45 -24.78 -5.67
N VAL A 37 -1.67 -23.80 -4.80
CA VAL A 37 -0.89 -23.65 -3.57
C VAL A 37 -1.81 -23.87 -2.38
N SER A 38 -1.41 -24.79 -1.50
CA SER A 38 -2.23 -25.19 -0.35
C SER A 38 -1.52 -24.90 0.97
N LEU A 39 -2.24 -24.33 1.93
CA LEU A 39 -1.81 -24.18 3.31
C LEU A 39 -2.69 -25.08 4.20
N VAL A 40 -2.09 -26.09 4.80
CA VAL A 40 -2.75 -26.92 5.82
C VAL A 40 -2.19 -26.57 7.19
N HIS A 41 -3.00 -25.91 8.03
CA HIS A 41 -2.58 -25.43 9.33
C HIS A 41 -3.61 -25.78 10.41
N GLY A 42 -3.18 -26.41 11.49
CA GLY A 42 -4.05 -26.80 12.60
C GLY A 42 -3.57 -28.07 13.29
N ASN A 43 -4.49 -28.78 13.95
CA ASN A 43 -4.20 -30.07 14.58
C ASN A 43 -4.22 -31.19 13.53
N VAL A 44 -3.28 -31.14 12.60
CA VAL A 44 -3.17 -32.04 11.45
C VAL A 44 -1.72 -32.51 11.34
N ASN A 45 -1.52 -33.82 11.19
CA ASN A 45 -0.19 -34.35 10.92
C ASN A 45 0.15 -34.32 9.42
N LYS A 46 1.43 -34.55 9.10
CA LYS A 46 1.93 -34.50 7.72
C LYS A 46 1.22 -35.49 6.78
N SER A 47 0.86 -36.67 7.26
CA SER A 47 0.18 -37.69 6.44
C SER A 47 -1.19 -37.19 5.99
N VAL A 48 -2.01 -36.73 6.95
CA VAL A 48 -3.35 -36.19 6.64
C VAL A 48 -3.26 -34.95 5.71
N ALA A 49 -2.30 -34.07 5.95
CA ALA A 49 -2.08 -32.92 5.08
C ALA A 49 -1.75 -33.37 3.64
N THR A 50 -0.87 -34.38 3.50
CA THR A 50 -0.51 -34.93 2.19
C THR A 50 -1.70 -35.59 1.50
N ASP A 51 -2.55 -36.29 2.25
CA ASP A 51 -3.73 -36.96 1.69
C ASP A 51 -4.77 -35.95 1.20
N ILE A 52 -4.93 -34.82 1.91
CA ILE A 52 -5.78 -33.69 1.46
C ILE A 52 -5.26 -33.13 0.13
N VAL A 53 -3.94 -32.87 0.03
CA VAL A 53 -3.34 -32.34 -1.21
C VAL A 53 -3.54 -33.32 -2.37
N LYS A 54 -3.28 -34.63 -2.15
CA LYS A 54 -3.52 -35.67 -3.17
C LYS A 54 -4.97 -35.73 -3.65
N LEU A 55 -5.93 -35.53 -2.75
CA LEU A 55 -7.35 -35.47 -3.12
C LEU A 55 -7.61 -34.30 -4.05
N ILE A 56 -7.04 -33.11 -3.77
CA ILE A 56 -7.16 -31.92 -4.62
C ILE A 56 -6.50 -32.20 -6.00
N GLU A 57 -5.30 -32.79 -6.01
CA GLU A 57 -4.60 -33.16 -7.26
C GLU A 57 -5.42 -34.13 -8.10
N GLN A 58 -6.11 -35.10 -7.49
CA GLN A 58 -6.99 -36.04 -8.20
C GLN A 58 -8.21 -35.36 -8.83
N LEU A 59 -8.71 -34.28 -8.22
CA LEU A 59 -9.82 -33.50 -8.77
C LEU A 59 -9.40 -32.61 -9.96
N LEU A 60 -8.08 -32.39 -10.09
CA LEU A 60 -7.48 -31.49 -11.07
C LEU A 60 -6.56 -32.24 -12.06
N THR A 61 -6.86 -33.51 -12.33
CA THR A 61 -5.99 -34.41 -13.13
C THR A 61 -5.74 -33.95 -14.57
N ASP A 62 -6.66 -33.18 -15.14
CA ASP A 62 -6.55 -32.69 -16.51
C ASP A 62 -5.99 -31.24 -16.57
N THR A 63 -5.34 -30.79 -15.49
CA THR A 63 -4.83 -29.42 -15.43
C THR A 63 -3.41 -29.30 -15.99
N THR A 64 -3.18 -28.27 -16.79
CA THR A 64 -1.83 -27.85 -17.18
C THR A 64 -1.36 -26.80 -16.18
N PRO A 65 -0.26 -27.04 -15.43
CA PRO A 65 0.25 -26.04 -14.51
C PRO A 65 0.61 -24.75 -15.25
N THR A 66 -0.10 -23.69 -14.94
CA THR A 66 0.16 -22.37 -15.52
C THR A 66 0.78 -21.50 -14.44
N PRO A 67 2.05 -21.07 -14.60
CA PRO A 67 2.71 -20.23 -13.60
C PRO A 67 1.91 -18.95 -13.36
N VAL A 68 1.69 -18.62 -12.09
CA VAL A 68 1.07 -17.35 -11.70
C VAL A 68 1.94 -16.19 -12.19
N ASN A 69 1.35 -15.32 -13.00
CA ASN A 69 2.04 -14.13 -13.48
C ASN A 69 2.22 -13.17 -12.31
N ARG A 70 3.46 -13.05 -11.83
CA ARG A 70 3.81 -12.18 -10.72
C ARG A 70 3.72 -10.73 -11.14
N GLN A 71 3.09 -9.92 -10.31
CA GLN A 71 2.91 -8.50 -10.63
C GLN A 71 4.16 -7.69 -10.29
N SER A 72 4.60 -6.90 -11.25
CA SER A 72 5.61 -5.87 -11.03
C SER A 72 5.01 -4.64 -10.34
N ILE A 73 5.83 -3.95 -9.57
CA ILE A 73 5.47 -2.65 -8.98
C ILE A 73 6.12 -1.55 -9.80
N VAL A 74 5.34 -0.53 -10.14
CA VAL A 74 5.83 0.67 -10.82
C VAL A 74 6.91 1.33 -9.97
N LYS A 75 8.08 1.55 -10.57
CA LYS A 75 9.17 2.32 -9.97
C LYS A 75 9.01 3.77 -10.37
N LEU A 76 8.58 4.59 -9.43
CA LEU A 76 8.43 6.01 -9.65
C LEU A 76 9.82 6.67 -9.77
N GLU A 77 9.98 7.54 -10.76
CA GLU A 77 11.20 8.32 -10.93
C GLU A 77 11.38 9.29 -9.75
N ASN A 78 12.58 9.24 -9.15
CA ASN A 78 12.92 10.14 -8.05
C ASN A 78 12.84 11.61 -8.49
N GLY A 79 12.38 12.48 -7.61
CA GLY A 79 12.17 13.90 -7.88
C GLY A 79 10.99 14.21 -8.78
N LYS A 80 10.20 13.20 -9.18
CA LYS A 80 8.99 13.42 -9.97
C LYS A 80 7.74 13.23 -9.11
N ARG A 81 6.77 14.10 -9.40
CA ARG A 81 5.42 14.05 -8.83
C ARG A 81 4.44 13.83 -9.97
N PHE A 82 3.78 12.70 -9.98
CA PHE A 82 2.78 12.32 -10.96
C PHE A 82 1.39 12.57 -10.40
N VAL A 83 0.46 13.03 -11.24
CA VAL A 83 -0.88 13.45 -10.80
C VAL A 83 -1.92 12.86 -11.74
N THR A 84 -2.96 12.28 -11.17
CA THR A 84 -4.13 11.79 -11.93
C THR A 84 -5.41 12.12 -11.18
N SER A 85 -6.49 12.28 -11.92
CA SER A 85 -7.81 12.55 -11.37
C SER A 85 -8.81 11.49 -11.84
N ALA A 86 -9.89 11.34 -11.08
CA ALA A 86 -11.09 10.64 -11.49
C ALA A 86 -12.30 11.56 -11.31
N ALA A 87 -13.34 11.35 -12.13
CA ALA A 87 -14.61 12.03 -11.93
C ALA A 87 -15.35 11.47 -10.70
N SER A 88 -16.11 12.30 -10.03
CA SER A 88 -16.94 11.90 -8.90
C SER A 88 -18.17 12.79 -8.79
N ASP A 89 -19.32 12.18 -8.54
CA ASP A 89 -20.56 12.90 -8.24
C ASP A 89 -20.69 13.26 -6.74
N HIS A 90 -19.67 12.91 -5.93
CA HIS A 90 -19.66 13.20 -4.49
C HIS A 90 -19.35 14.68 -4.24
N ASN A 91 -19.96 15.26 -3.22
CA ASN A 91 -19.74 16.67 -2.89
C ASN A 91 -18.35 16.98 -2.32
N ASP A 92 -17.72 15.99 -1.67
CA ASP A 92 -16.41 16.16 -1.06
C ASP A 92 -15.29 15.90 -2.07
N SER A 93 -14.25 16.72 -1.99
CA SER A 93 -12.97 16.39 -2.62
C SER A 93 -12.24 15.31 -1.82
N ALA A 94 -11.44 14.50 -2.51
CA ALA A 94 -10.54 13.57 -1.85
C ALA A 94 -9.20 13.49 -2.58
N ALA A 95 -8.14 13.27 -1.83
CA ALA A 95 -6.81 13.04 -2.37
C ALA A 95 -6.10 11.91 -1.64
N ALA A 96 -5.43 11.07 -2.42
CA ALA A 96 -4.50 10.05 -1.97
C ALA A 96 -3.11 10.39 -2.50
N TYR A 97 -2.17 10.62 -1.60
CA TYR A 97 -0.80 11.01 -1.90
C TYR A 97 0.14 9.89 -1.45
N TYR A 98 0.79 9.23 -2.37
CA TYR A 98 1.74 8.16 -2.11
C TYR A 98 3.16 8.61 -2.45
N ILE A 99 4.08 8.35 -1.54
CA ILE A 99 5.51 8.63 -1.68
C ILE A 99 6.26 7.31 -1.62
N GLN A 100 6.94 6.95 -2.70
CA GLN A 100 7.76 5.74 -2.79
C GLN A 100 9.15 6.00 -2.24
N LEU A 101 9.60 5.16 -1.29
CA LEU A 101 10.81 5.41 -0.51
C LEU A 101 12.07 4.68 -1.02
N GLY A 102 11.99 4.04 -2.17
CA GLY A 102 13.14 3.39 -2.81
C GLY A 102 12.96 1.90 -3.08
N GLU A 103 14.05 1.15 -3.02
CA GLU A 103 14.13 -0.28 -3.30
C GLU A 103 13.47 -1.10 -2.17
N ARG A 104 13.29 -2.41 -2.43
CA ARG A 104 12.84 -3.37 -1.40
C ARG A 104 13.91 -3.54 -0.33
N ASP A 105 13.79 -2.79 0.72
CA ASP A 105 14.72 -2.74 1.83
C ASP A 105 13.96 -2.86 3.15
N ILE A 106 14.37 -3.79 4.01
CA ILE A 106 13.70 -4.07 5.27
C ILE A 106 13.94 -2.97 6.29
N ASP A 107 15.12 -2.33 6.24
CA ASP A 107 15.46 -1.26 7.18
C ASP A 107 14.67 0.01 6.84
N ILE A 108 14.53 0.35 5.55
CA ILE A 108 13.67 1.47 5.13
C ILE A 108 12.19 1.17 5.45
N ARG A 109 11.74 -0.08 5.34
CA ARG A 109 10.39 -0.47 5.79
C ARG A 109 10.22 -0.29 7.29
N ALA A 110 11.18 -0.71 8.10
CA ALA A 110 11.15 -0.53 9.55
C ALA A 110 11.12 0.95 9.93
N GLN A 111 11.96 1.76 9.30
CA GLN A 111 11.96 3.22 9.45
C GLN A 111 10.60 3.82 9.05
N SER A 112 10.01 3.38 7.93
CA SER A 112 8.70 3.88 7.49
C SER A 112 7.56 3.52 8.45
N PHE A 113 7.59 2.35 9.09
CA PHE A 113 6.62 1.98 10.11
C PHE A 113 6.77 2.83 11.38
N LEU A 114 7.99 3.09 11.82
CA LEU A 114 8.26 3.98 12.95
C LEU A 114 7.83 5.41 12.63
N LEU A 115 8.23 5.93 11.47
CA LEU A 115 7.86 7.27 11.05
C LEU A 115 6.34 7.42 10.93
N ALA A 116 5.64 6.45 10.32
CA ALA A 116 4.19 6.46 10.25
C ALA A 116 3.54 6.55 11.64
N ARG A 117 4.08 5.80 12.61
CA ARG A 117 3.59 5.82 14.00
C ARG A 117 3.83 7.16 14.67
N ILE A 118 4.98 7.79 14.40
CA ILE A 118 5.35 9.10 14.96
C ILE A 118 4.44 10.20 14.41
N ILE A 119 4.19 10.22 13.09
CA ILE A 119 3.43 11.31 12.46
C ILE A 119 1.91 11.13 12.53
N GLU A 120 1.38 9.95 12.81
CA GLU A 120 -0.05 9.63 12.80
C GLU A 120 -0.88 10.66 13.60
N SER A 121 -0.54 10.85 14.87
CA SER A 121 -1.28 11.76 15.75
C SER A 121 -1.04 13.25 15.41
N PRO A 122 0.19 13.74 15.18
CA PRO A 122 0.43 15.11 14.73
C PRO A 122 -0.24 15.44 13.41
N PHE A 123 -0.19 14.54 12.42
CA PHE A 123 -0.83 14.72 11.12
C PHE A 123 -2.34 14.87 11.26
N PHE A 124 -2.96 13.97 12.00
CA PHE A 124 -4.38 14.04 12.28
C PHE A 124 -4.77 15.32 13.02
N HIS A 125 -4.00 15.69 14.05
CA HIS A 125 -4.28 16.91 14.84
C HIS A 125 -4.17 18.16 13.97
N GLU A 126 -3.09 18.32 13.22
CA GLU A 126 -2.86 19.51 12.39
C GLU A 126 -3.91 19.65 11.29
N LEU A 127 -4.15 18.60 10.50
CA LEU A 127 -5.00 18.73 9.32
C LEU A 127 -6.49 18.61 9.65
N ARG A 128 -6.86 17.79 10.63
CA ARG A 128 -8.27 17.66 11.02
C ARG A 128 -8.72 18.68 12.05
N THR A 129 -7.91 18.90 13.11
CA THR A 129 -8.36 19.70 14.25
C THR A 129 -8.02 21.19 14.06
N VAL A 130 -6.79 21.50 13.63
CA VAL A 130 -6.32 22.88 13.46
C VAL A 130 -6.82 23.44 12.12
N LYS A 131 -6.50 22.77 11.01
CA LYS A 131 -6.88 23.22 9.65
C LYS A 131 -8.31 22.87 9.28
N GLN A 132 -8.97 21.96 9.98
CA GLN A 132 -10.37 21.56 9.78
C GLN A 132 -10.66 21.10 8.34
N LEU A 133 -9.70 20.44 7.69
CA LEU A 133 -9.83 20.04 6.30
C LEU A 133 -10.93 19.02 6.06
N GLY A 134 -11.19 18.10 7.02
CA GLY A 134 -12.24 17.10 6.83
C GLY A 134 -12.30 16.02 7.90
N TYR A 135 -13.16 15.06 7.66
CA TYR A 135 -13.43 13.99 8.61
C TYR A 135 -12.46 12.82 8.49
N SER A 136 -12.05 12.50 7.26
CA SER A 136 -11.11 11.43 6.98
C SER A 136 -9.74 12.04 6.69
N VAL A 137 -8.84 11.93 7.66
CA VAL A 137 -7.44 12.38 7.56
C VAL A 137 -6.57 11.27 8.09
N GLN A 138 -5.75 10.67 7.23
CA GLN A 138 -4.95 9.50 7.55
C GLN A 138 -3.54 9.60 6.97
N SER A 139 -2.57 9.13 7.74
CA SER A 139 -1.20 8.88 7.28
C SER A 139 -0.75 7.49 7.73
N PHE A 140 -0.13 6.73 6.86
CA PHE A 140 0.30 5.37 7.16
C PHE A 140 1.44 4.89 6.25
N ALA A 141 2.22 3.95 6.73
CA ALA A 141 3.17 3.23 5.89
C ALA A 141 2.41 2.28 4.96
N LEU A 142 2.70 2.35 3.66
CA LEU A 142 2.09 1.52 2.62
C LEU A 142 3.17 0.83 1.78
N PRO A 143 3.75 -0.26 2.25
CA PRO A 143 4.66 -1.04 1.43
C PRO A 143 3.86 -1.79 0.35
N LEU A 144 4.26 -1.62 -0.90
CA LEU A 144 3.67 -2.32 -2.05
C LEU A 144 4.62 -3.43 -2.48
N ASP A 145 4.25 -4.69 -2.24
CA ASP A 145 5.13 -5.85 -2.47
C ASP A 145 6.53 -5.65 -1.87
N ASN A 146 6.55 -5.20 -0.60
CA ASN A 146 7.76 -4.85 0.16
C ASN A 146 8.58 -3.64 -0.36
N VAL A 147 8.16 -2.98 -1.43
CA VAL A 147 8.70 -1.65 -1.79
C VAL A 147 8.17 -0.65 -0.77
N PRO A 148 9.03 -0.02 0.04
CA PRO A 148 8.59 0.86 1.11
C PRO A 148 7.94 2.12 0.56
N GLY A 149 6.93 2.61 1.25
CA GLY A 149 6.23 3.84 0.90
C GLY A 149 5.40 4.39 2.05
N MET A 150 5.07 5.67 1.94
CA MET A 150 4.15 6.37 2.84
C MET A 150 2.94 6.84 2.05
N ALA A 151 1.78 6.78 2.66
CA ALA A 151 0.54 7.25 2.07
C ALA A 151 -0.18 8.23 3.00
N PHE A 152 -0.77 9.24 2.39
CA PHE A 152 -1.60 10.25 3.03
C PHE A 152 -2.94 10.29 2.29
N SER A 153 -4.03 10.21 3.03
CA SER A 153 -5.38 10.20 2.46
C SER A 153 -6.25 11.19 3.20
N ILE A 154 -6.86 12.11 2.47
CA ILE A 154 -7.73 13.14 3.03
C ILE A 154 -8.99 13.24 2.18
N GLN A 155 -10.14 13.32 2.85
CA GLN A 155 -11.43 13.67 2.25
C GLN A 155 -11.91 14.96 2.91
N SER A 156 -12.28 15.94 2.09
CA SER A 156 -12.65 17.28 2.54
C SER A 156 -13.94 17.76 1.88
N PRO A 157 -14.92 18.22 2.68
CA PRO A 157 -16.11 18.87 2.14
C PRO A 157 -15.89 20.35 1.75
N THR A 158 -14.73 20.94 2.10
CA THR A 158 -14.49 22.38 2.00
C THR A 158 -13.23 22.77 1.25
N ALA A 159 -12.24 21.85 1.13
CA ALA A 159 -10.97 22.14 0.49
C ALA A 159 -10.90 21.49 -0.91
N ALA A 160 -10.37 22.21 -1.86
CA ALA A 160 -10.06 21.71 -3.20
C ALA A 160 -8.84 20.77 -3.16
N PRO A 161 -8.66 19.89 -4.17
CA PRO A 161 -7.55 18.91 -4.17
C PRO A 161 -6.16 19.53 -4.04
N GLU A 162 -5.90 20.65 -4.69
CA GLU A 162 -4.63 21.37 -4.59
C GLU A 162 -4.37 21.91 -3.18
N GLU A 163 -5.41 22.35 -2.47
CA GLU A 163 -5.31 22.83 -1.08
C GLU A 163 -5.02 21.67 -0.13
N ILE A 164 -5.67 20.52 -0.35
CA ILE A 164 -5.41 19.30 0.41
C ILE A 164 -3.93 18.89 0.28
N ILE A 165 -3.41 18.85 -0.95
CA ILE A 165 -2.02 18.46 -1.20
C ILE A 165 -1.04 19.50 -0.65
N ALA A 166 -1.33 20.78 -0.80
CA ALA A 166 -0.51 21.85 -0.22
C ALA A 166 -0.45 21.74 1.32
N ALA A 167 -1.54 21.38 1.97
CA ALA A 167 -1.57 21.18 3.42
C ALA A 167 -0.73 19.94 3.85
N VAL A 168 -0.72 18.86 3.06
CA VAL A 168 0.17 17.72 3.31
C VAL A 168 1.64 18.12 3.15
N ASP A 169 1.99 18.81 2.07
CA ASP A 169 3.37 19.28 1.83
C ASP A 169 3.84 20.25 2.94
N GLU A 170 2.98 21.17 3.37
CA GLU A 170 3.27 22.08 4.47
C GLU A 170 3.49 21.33 5.80
N PHE A 171 2.63 20.34 6.09
CA PHE A 171 2.79 19.48 7.25
C PHE A 171 4.15 18.76 7.21
N LEU A 172 4.48 18.11 6.10
CA LEU A 172 5.75 17.39 5.97
C LEU A 172 6.95 18.30 6.19
N ALA A 173 6.93 19.50 5.61
CA ALA A 173 8.02 20.48 5.75
C ALA A 173 8.15 21.03 7.20
N SER A 174 7.01 21.28 7.87
CA SER A 174 7.01 21.77 9.26
C SER A 174 7.39 20.67 10.26
N PHE A 175 6.84 19.46 10.07
CA PHE A 175 7.07 18.34 10.95
C PHE A 175 8.51 17.82 10.89
N ASN A 176 9.16 17.94 9.73
CA ASN A 176 10.57 17.62 9.58
C ASN A 176 11.44 18.35 10.63
N LYS A 177 11.18 19.66 10.81
CA LYS A 177 11.88 20.46 11.83
C LYS A 177 11.47 20.11 13.25
N GLN A 178 10.22 19.72 13.46
CA GLN A 178 9.72 19.32 14.77
C GLN A 178 10.35 18.00 15.22
N LEU A 179 10.52 17.05 14.28
CA LEU A 179 11.11 15.74 14.58
C LEU A 179 12.57 15.83 15.07
N ASP A 180 13.30 16.87 14.69
CA ASP A 180 14.66 17.13 15.18
C ASP A 180 14.70 17.37 16.70
N SER A 181 13.58 17.80 17.30
CA SER A 181 13.47 18.03 18.74
C SER A 181 13.00 16.81 19.55
N MET A 182 12.68 15.69 18.89
CA MET A 182 12.28 14.45 19.58
C MET A 182 13.43 13.91 20.42
N ASP A 183 13.18 13.62 21.69
CA ASP A 183 14.18 13.03 22.54
C ASP A 183 14.28 11.50 22.44
N ALA A 184 15.38 10.95 22.92
CA ALA A 184 15.64 9.50 22.86
C ALA A 184 14.64 8.67 23.69
N ALA A 185 14.07 9.21 24.75
CA ALA A 185 13.11 8.50 25.59
C ALA A 185 11.73 8.42 24.90
N GLU A 186 11.30 9.50 24.27
CA GLU A 186 10.09 9.53 23.47
C GLU A 186 10.19 8.55 22.29
N PHE A 187 11.30 8.58 21.55
CA PHE A 187 11.55 7.64 20.46
C PHE A 187 11.54 6.18 20.93
N ALA A 188 12.20 5.89 22.05
CA ALA A 188 12.23 4.55 22.64
C ALA A 188 10.81 4.07 23.02
N SER A 189 9.97 4.97 23.54
CA SER A 189 8.56 4.67 23.88
C SER A 189 7.74 4.32 22.63
N VAL A 190 7.86 5.09 21.56
CA VAL A 190 7.18 4.82 20.27
C VAL A 190 7.64 3.47 19.71
N LYS A 191 8.96 3.22 19.70
CA LYS A 191 9.55 1.96 19.23
C LYS A 191 9.01 0.77 20.02
N ALA A 192 8.99 0.84 21.35
CA ALA A 192 8.46 -0.20 22.20
C ALA A 192 6.97 -0.46 21.95
N GLY A 193 6.18 0.59 21.77
CA GLY A 193 4.77 0.50 21.43
C GLY A 193 4.53 -0.23 20.10
N LEU A 194 5.29 0.11 19.06
CA LEU A 194 5.21 -0.54 17.76
C LEU A 194 5.64 -2.01 17.81
N LEU A 195 6.74 -2.32 18.50
CA LEU A 195 7.22 -3.70 18.70
C LEU A 195 6.19 -4.55 19.44
N ASN A 196 5.58 -4.02 20.48
CA ASN A 196 4.50 -4.71 21.21
C ASN A 196 3.31 -5.00 20.30
N GLN A 197 2.95 -4.09 19.42
CA GLN A 197 1.86 -4.28 18.45
C GLN A 197 2.22 -5.38 17.43
N ILE A 198 3.40 -5.34 16.84
CA ILE A 198 3.84 -6.30 15.80
C ILE A 198 4.02 -7.69 16.40
N ASN A 199 4.61 -7.78 17.60
CA ASN A 199 4.91 -9.05 18.27
C ASN A 199 3.73 -9.62 19.07
N ARG A 200 2.56 -8.98 18.99
CA ARG A 200 1.36 -9.50 19.65
C ARG A 200 1.08 -10.92 19.20
N ASN A 201 0.89 -11.81 20.17
CA ASN A 201 0.56 -13.20 19.89
C ASN A 201 -0.73 -13.35 19.09
N ASP A 202 -0.71 -14.24 18.13
CA ASP A 202 -1.92 -14.62 17.39
C ASP A 202 -2.93 -15.19 18.39
N GLN A 203 -4.13 -14.59 18.48
CA GLN A 203 -5.14 -14.97 19.48
C GLN A 203 -5.93 -16.21 19.06
N ARG A 204 -6.06 -16.41 17.75
CA ARG A 204 -6.84 -17.50 17.14
C ARG A 204 -5.99 -18.24 16.12
N LEU A 205 -6.40 -19.49 15.86
CA LEU A 205 -5.79 -20.26 14.77
C LEU A 205 -5.89 -19.53 13.42
N ALA A 206 -7.02 -18.88 13.17
CA ALA A 206 -7.25 -18.10 11.96
C ALA A 206 -6.25 -16.95 11.80
N ASP A 207 -5.91 -16.23 12.88
CA ASP A 207 -4.95 -15.12 12.83
C ASP A 207 -3.59 -15.61 12.35
N ARG A 208 -3.13 -16.75 12.86
CA ARG A 208 -1.89 -17.38 12.43
C ARG A 208 -1.97 -17.93 11.01
N SER A 209 -3.08 -18.56 10.65
CA SER A 209 -3.30 -19.05 9.29
C SER A 209 -3.27 -17.91 8.27
N ASN A 210 -3.95 -16.79 8.56
CA ASN A 210 -3.96 -15.61 7.70
C ASN A 210 -2.56 -15.00 7.54
N ARG A 211 -1.77 -14.97 8.62
CA ARG A 211 -0.40 -14.50 8.56
C ARG A 211 0.48 -15.37 7.66
N TYR A 212 0.35 -16.69 7.76
CA TYR A 212 1.06 -17.61 6.86
C TYR A 212 0.55 -17.51 5.43
N TRP A 213 -0.77 -17.36 5.26
CA TRP A 213 -1.36 -17.19 3.94
C TRP A 213 -0.91 -15.92 3.25
N THR A 214 -0.72 -14.83 4.00
CA THR A 214 -0.16 -13.58 3.46
C THR A 214 1.24 -13.78 2.88
N GLU A 215 2.08 -14.59 3.51
CA GLU A 215 3.41 -14.93 2.98
C GLU A 215 3.33 -15.71 1.65
N ILE A 216 2.31 -16.56 1.52
CA ILE A 216 2.03 -17.33 0.31
C ILE A 216 1.47 -16.41 -0.77
N ASP A 217 0.43 -15.63 -0.45
CA ASP A 217 -0.26 -14.71 -1.37
C ASP A 217 0.70 -13.65 -1.94
N THR A 218 1.61 -13.16 -1.12
CA THR A 218 2.68 -12.25 -1.54
C THR A 218 3.92 -12.96 -2.11
N MET A 219 3.88 -14.30 -2.23
CA MET A 219 4.94 -15.16 -2.77
C MET A 219 6.31 -14.99 -2.08
N GLN A 220 6.30 -14.62 -0.80
CA GLN A 220 7.52 -14.47 -0.01
C GLN A 220 8.04 -15.81 0.50
N TYR A 221 7.14 -16.69 0.97
CA TYR A 221 7.44 -18.02 1.51
C TYR A 221 8.52 -18.07 2.60
N GLU A 222 8.76 -16.96 3.28
CA GLU A 222 9.79 -16.86 4.32
C GLU A 222 9.25 -17.26 5.70
N PHE A 223 7.97 -16.98 5.97
CA PHE A 223 7.22 -17.27 7.20
C PHE A 223 7.81 -16.68 8.50
N ASP A 224 8.88 -15.90 8.41
CA ASP A 224 9.55 -15.21 9.51
C ASP A 224 9.59 -13.68 9.35
N THR A 225 8.82 -13.12 8.39
CA THR A 225 8.77 -11.68 8.09
C THR A 225 8.46 -10.83 9.32
N ARG A 226 7.57 -11.29 10.23
CA ARG A 226 7.29 -10.62 11.49
C ARG A 226 8.57 -10.47 12.35
N LYS A 227 9.36 -11.52 12.44
CA LYS A 227 10.62 -11.51 13.22
C LYS A 227 11.63 -10.56 12.57
N LYS A 228 11.84 -10.69 11.27
CA LYS A 228 12.78 -9.83 10.52
C LYS A 228 12.45 -8.35 10.64
N ILE A 229 11.17 -7.99 10.50
CA ILE A 229 10.76 -6.58 10.64
C ILE A 229 10.90 -6.08 12.09
N SER A 230 10.64 -6.93 13.08
CA SER A 230 10.86 -6.57 14.48
C SER A 230 12.34 -6.32 14.78
N GLU A 231 13.24 -7.18 14.32
CA GLU A 231 14.68 -7.01 14.44
C GLU A 231 15.16 -5.72 13.74
N ALA A 232 14.64 -5.42 12.55
CA ALA A 232 14.96 -4.18 11.85
C ALA A 232 14.47 -2.95 12.61
N ILE A 233 13.26 -2.98 13.21
CA ILE A 233 12.75 -1.91 14.06
C ILE A 233 13.61 -1.74 15.32
N GLU A 234 14.01 -2.83 15.98
CA GLU A 234 14.90 -2.77 17.15
C GLU A 234 16.22 -2.08 16.83
N ASN A 235 16.76 -2.30 15.65
CA ASN A 235 18.04 -1.72 15.21
C ASN A 235 17.89 -0.30 14.62
N THR A 236 16.67 0.17 14.35
CA THR A 236 16.43 1.51 13.79
C THR A 236 16.78 2.61 14.80
N SER A 237 17.58 3.58 14.39
CA SER A 237 17.91 4.76 15.21
C SER A 237 16.96 5.93 14.93
N LEU A 238 16.87 6.89 15.85
CA LEU A 238 16.13 8.14 15.63
C LEU A 238 16.69 8.91 14.44
N GLU A 239 18.03 8.99 14.35
CA GLU A 239 18.70 9.65 13.22
C GLU A 239 18.29 9.08 11.87
N SER A 240 18.18 7.76 11.74
CA SER A 240 17.74 7.13 10.47
C SER A 240 16.29 7.46 10.12
N VAL A 241 15.42 7.63 11.12
CA VAL A 241 14.03 8.07 10.93
C VAL A 241 13.96 9.55 10.54
N GLN A 242 14.80 10.40 11.14
CA GLN A 242 14.93 11.81 10.78
C GLN A 242 15.41 11.98 9.34
N LEU A 243 16.43 11.22 8.91
CA LEU A 243 16.89 11.20 7.51
C LEU A 243 15.78 10.73 6.54
N LEU A 244 14.96 9.76 6.96
CA LEU A 244 13.82 9.35 6.14
C LEU A 244 12.75 10.43 6.06
N MET A 245 12.48 11.14 7.16
CA MET A 245 11.56 12.28 7.17
C MET A 245 12.05 13.41 6.27
N ASP A 246 13.34 13.69 6.28
CA ASP A 246 13.96 14.69 5.40
C ASP A 246 13.74 14.36 3.91
N ARG A 247 13.84 13.06 3.54
CA ARG A 247 13.49 12.58 2.20
C ARG A 247 12.02 12.72 1.86
N LEU A 248 11.13 12.60 2.84
CA LEU A 248 9.69 12.85 2.64
C LEU A 248 9.38 14.34 2.48
N ALA A 249 10.07 15.21 3.21
CA ALA A 249 9.86 16.66 3.14
C ALA A 249 10.43 17.28 1.85
N THR A 250 11.41 16.62 1.21
CA THR A 250 12.06 17.12 0.00
C THR A 250 11.66 16.30 -1.23
N ASP A 251 11.34 16.93 -2.36
CA ASP A 251 10.90 16.24 -3.58
C ASP A 251 12.04 15.52 -4.35
N THR A 252 13.29 15.66 -3.92
CA THR A 252 14.46 15.30 -4.73
C THR A 252 14.80 13.82 -4.76
N ASN A 253 14.48 13.05 -3.69
CA ASN A 253 14.97 11.69 -3.48
C ASN A 253 13.87 10.62 -3.41
N SER A 254 12.64 10.96 -3.78
CA SER A 254 11.51 10.04 -3.80
C SER A 254 10.59 10.29 -4.99
N GLY A 255 10.05 9.23 -5.57
CA GLY A 255 9.00 9.34 -6.57
C GLY A 255 7.62 9.44 -5.90
N ARG A 256 6.73 10.25 -6.44
CA ARG A 256 5.44 10.57 -5.84
C ARG A 256 4.31 10.39 -6.82
N VAL A 257 3.16 9.94 -6.33
CA VAL A 257 1.93 9.91 -7.11
C VAL A 257 0.76 10.42 -6.28
N ILE A 258 -0.04 11.27 -6.90
CA ILE A 258 -1.26 11.84 -6.35
C ILE A 258 -2.43 11.38 -7.21
N ALA A 259 -3.41 10.76 -6.58
CA ALA A 259 -4.70 10.50 -7.18
C ALA A 259 -5.76 11.33 -6.44
N TYR A 260 -6.59 12.07 -7.18
CA TYR A 260 -7.58 12.92 -6.56
C TYR A 260 -8.93 12.89 -7.29
N VAL A 261 -9.96 13.33 -6.57
CA VAL A 261 -11.25 13.68 -7.11
C VAL A 261 -11.61 15.07 -6.60
N ALA A 262 -12.14 15.94 -7.47
CA ALA A 262 -12.74 17.18 -7.05
C ALA A 262 -14.18 16.95 -6.62
N GLY A 263 -14.59 17.52 -5.50
CA GLY A 263 -15.98 17.48 -5.06
C GLY A 263 -16.86 18.28 -6.01
N ALA A 264 -18.07 17.81 -6.31
CA ALA A 264 -18.98 18.47 -7.24
C ALA A 264 -19.26 19.96 -6.89
N ALA A 265 -19.23 20.29 -5.59
CA ALA A 265 -19.41 21.67 -5.13
C ALA A 265 -18.19 22.58 -5.41
N LEU A 266 -17.01 22.01 -5.64
CA LEU A 266 -15.74 22.72 -5.82
C LEU A 266 -15.15 22.52 -7.23
N GLU A 267 -15.78 21.72 -8.09
CA GLU A 267 -15.23 21.30 -9.38
C GLU A 267 -14.87 22.47 -10.30
N SER A 268 -15.69 23.54 -10.29
CA SER A 268 -15.46 24.71 -11.15
C SER A 268 -14.26 25.56 -10.73
N GLU A 269 -13.81 25.45 -9.47
CA GLU A 269 -12.71 26.22 -8.89
C GLU A 269 -11.45 25.37 -8.68
N ALA A 270 -11.60 24.04 -8.68
CA ALA A 270 -10.53 23.11 -8.40
C ALA A 270 -9.45 23.12 -9.50
N LYS A 271 -8.21 23.21 -9.08
CA LYS A 271 -7.03 23.06 -9.95
C LYS A 271 -6.36 21.73 -9.67
N ALA A 272 -5.71 21.19 -10.68
CA ALA A 272 -4.86 20.04 -10.48
C ALA A 272 -3.72 20.39 -9.50
N PRO A 273 -3.41 19.52 -8.53
CA PRO A 273 -2.18 19.65 -7.75
C PRO A 273 -0.94 19.74 -8.66
N GLN A 274 0.10 20.41 -8.19
CA GLN A 274 1.34 20.54 -8.96
C GLN A 274 1.98 19.17 -9.25
N GLY A 275 2.31 18.91 -10.53
CA GLY A 275 2.98 17.69 -10.95
C GLY A 275 2.82 17.38 -12.44
N LEU A 276 3.31 16.23 -12.86
CA LEU A 276 3.16 15.70 -14.21
C LEU A 276 1.80 14.96 -14.30
N VAL A 277 0.86 15.57 -14.99
CA VAL A 277 -0.49 15.02 -15.14
C VAL A 277 -0.48 13.86 -16.13
N PHE A 278 -1.20 12.79 -15.80
CA PHE A 278 -1.52 11.68 -16.69
C PHE A 278 -2.97 11.26 -16.53
N ASP A 279 -3.62 10.96 -17.65
CA ASP A 279 -5.05 10.61 -17.69
C ASP A 279 -5.26 9.11 -17.82
N ASP A 280 -4.37 8.41 -18.54
CA ASP A 280 -4.44 6.97 -18.73
C ASP A 280 -3.47 6.23 -17.80
N VAL A 281 -4.06 5.57 -16.79
CA VAL A 281 -3.31 4.86 -15.74
C VAL A 281 -2.52 3.67 -16.31
N ASP A 282 -3.05 2.97 -17.32
CA ASP A 282 -2.41 1.79 -17.88
C ASP A 282 -1.21 2.18 -18.75
N THR A 283 -1.37 3.21 -19.57
CA THR A 283 -0.28 3.79 -20.35
C THR A 283 0.82 4.34 -19.43
N PHE A 284 0.44 5.08 -18.39
CA PHE A 284 1.38 5.57 -17.38
C PHE A 284 2.20 4.43 -16.78
N LYS A 285 1.54 3.39 -16.28
CA LYS A 285 2.20 2.24 -15.67
C LYS A 285 3.18 1.56 -16.64
N LYS A 286 2.80 1.37 -17.90
CA LYS A 286 3.63 0.72 -18.93
C LYS A 286 4.87 1.54 -19.31
N GLN A 287 4.80 2.86 -19.21
CA GLN A 287 5.91 3.76 -19.54
C GLN A 287 6.95 3.88 -18.43
N GLN A 288 6.60 3.51 -17.20
CA GLN A 288 7.53 3.59 -16.07
C GLN A 288 8.46 2.37 -16.03
N GLN A 289 9.57 2.52 -15.32
CA GLN A 289 10.38 1.38 -14.90
C GLN A 289 9.61 0.56 -13.84
N HIS A 290 10.02 -0.68 -13.63
CA HIS A 290 9.35 -1.56 -12.69
C HIS A 290 10.36 -2.25 -11.78
N PHE A 291 9.98 -2.40 -10.51
CA PHE A 291 10.59 -3.40 -9.67
C PHE A 291 10.13 -4.78 -10.17
N PRO A 292 11.06 -5.70 -10.46
CA PRO A 292 10.70 -7.03 -10.93
C PRO A 292 9.81 -7.73 -9.89
N PRO A 293 8.97 -8.70 -10.30
CA PRO A 293 8.30 -9.58 -9.35
C PRO A 293 9.32 -10.33 -8.49
N ARG A 294 8.92 -10.70 -7.29
CA ARG A 294 9.70 -11.59 -6.42
C ARG A 294 9.63 -13.03 -6.87
#